data_8fbee727846b47d7847ad6c12d3f401f
#
_entry.id   8fbee727846b47d7847ad6c12d3f401f
#
_cell.length_a   1.000
_cell.length_b   1.000
_cell.length_c   1.000
_cell.angle_alpha   90.00
_cell.angle_beta   90.00
_cell.angle_gamma   90.00
#
_symmetry.space_group_name_H-M   'P 1'
#
loop_
_entity.id
_entity.type
_entity.pdbx_description
1 polymer ?
#
loop_
_entity_poly.entity_id
_entity_poly.type
_entity_poly.pdbx_seq_one_letter_code
_entity_poly.pdbx_strand_id
1 'polypeptide(L)'
;MTVPIAKLSFWGVRGSTPTVDPATWRYGGNTPCLELIAPDGTQFILDCGTGLRMLGSRWAAPNGGKAPGTHILVTHYHWDHIQGIPFFSPLYVENNEFHFYSFRSKFLGRDSLKQVFEAQMALPYFPVDMSAMNAKRKFKEVDGGDSFTVGENKITARWLNHPQGCLGFRIETPAGIVAYATDNEPGVAKLDESLRELAAGADIFINDAQFTPQQLETSRKGWGHSSWLEGAKVAREVGAKTLVLFHHDPDSTDRMVDSILKQAREEFDSVFAASEGMVVTLGAPGEGVQAHMPGTRTALRREAQFHAKVSGLTEGGKAFEEETMVRDLSLQGALISLKHLPQLQSELQVTMDAPGPDGVQLMKLRGYVVRIDAGAEKGQVAVGVVFTD
;
A
#
# COMPACT_ATOMS: atom_id res chain seq x y z
N MET A 1 27.04 9.51 10.69
CA MET A 1 25.63 9.87 10.87
C MET A 1 24.81 8.73 10.25
N THR A 2 23.87 8.16 10.97
CA THR A 2 22.94 7.15 10.41
C THR A 2 22.05 7.84 9.40
N VAL A 3 21.84 7.22 8.24
CA VAL A 3 20.92 7.75 7.22
C VAL A 3 19.49 7.68 7.79
N PRO A 4 18.70 8.76 7.71
CA PRO A 4 17.31 8.73 8.16
C PRO A 4 16.49 7.77 7.30
N ILE A 5 15.74 6.90 7.93
CA ILE A 5 14.90 5.90 7.24
C ILE A 5 13.44 6.10 7.65
N ALA A 6 12.55 6.17 6.66
CA ALA A 6 11.11 6.10 6.85
C ALA A 6 10.57 4.76 6.33
N LYS A 7 9.50 4.28 6.94
CA LYS A 7 8.86 3.00 6.59
C LYS A 7 7.38 3.20 6.33
N LEU A 8 6.94 2.87 5.14
CA LEU A 8 5.54 2.91 4.71
C LEU A 8 5.00 1.48 4.57
N SER A 9 3.94 1.17 5.28
CA SER A 9 3.29 -0.16 5.29
C SER A 9 1.86 -0.05 4.79
N PHE A 10 1.42 -0.99 3.95
CA PHE A 10 0.08 -1.04 3.35
C PHE A 10 -0.78 -2.08 4.09
N TRP A 11 -1.90 -1.67 4.67
CA TRP A 11 -2.81 -2.50 5.45
C TRP A 11 -4.14 -2.74 4.73
N GLY A 12 -4.47 -1.89 3.76
CA GLY A 12 -5.61 -2.01 2.90
C GLY A 12 -5.38 -1.21 1.63
N VAL A 13 -5.77 -1.75 0.48
CA VAL A 13 -5.42 -1.25 -0.87
C VAL A 13 -6.60 -1.25 -1.86
N ARG A 14 -7.76 -1.80 -1.47
CA ARG A 14 -8.96 -1.88 -2.30
C ARG A 14 -9.82 -0.63 -2.19
N GLY A 15 -10.40 -0.22 -3.30
CA GLY A 15 -11.35 0.88 -3.34
C GLY A 15 -12.79 0.45 -3.05
N SER A 16 -13.61 1.40 -2.69
CA SER A 16 -15.08 1.35 -2.56
C SER A 16 -15.62 0.34 -1.54
N THR A 17 -15.18 -0.90 -1.55
CA THR A 17 -15.68 -1.96 -0.65
C THR A 17 -14.63 -3.05 -0.46
N PRO A 18 -14.56 -3.68 0.72
CA PRO A 18 -13.67 -4.82 0.91
C PRO A 18 -14.14 -6.03 0.09
N THR A 19 -13.19 -6.86 -0.34
CA THR A 19 -13.46 -8.11 -1.04
C THR A 19 -12.81 -9.30 -0.33
N VAL A 20 -13.49 -10.46 -0.39
CA VAL A 20 -13.01 -11.72 0.21
C VAL A 20 -12.81 -12.80 -0.86
N ASP A 21 -12.90 -12.46 -2.14
CA ASP A 21 -12.72 -13.39 -3.24
C ASP A 21 -11.28 -13.94 -3.25
N PRO A 22 -11.07 -15.26 -3.32
CA PRO A 22 -9.76 -15.88 -3.45
C PRO A 22 -8.93 -15.32 -4.62
N ALA A 23 -9.57 -14.88 -5.69
CA ALA A 23 -8.91 -14.27 -6.84
C ALA A 23 -8.26 -12.89 -6.56
N THR A 24 -8.47 -12.34 -5.35
CA THR A 24 -7.94 -11.03 -4.91
C THR A 24 -6.96 -11.11 -3.75
N TRP A 25 -6.64 -12.30 -3.25
CA TRP A 25 -5.90 -12.47 -2.00
C TRP A 25 -4.43 -12.02 -2.05
N ARG A 26 -3.78 -12.05 -3.18
CA ARG A 26 -2.37 -11.67 -3.31
C ARG A 26 -2.17 -10.17 -3.15
N TYR A 27 -3.04 -9.36 -3.73
CA TYR A 27 -3.02 -7.92 -3.50
C TYR A 27 -3.76 -7.54 -2.21
N GLY A 28 -4.71 -8.35 -1.77
CA GLY A 28 -5.49 -8.13 -0.56
C GLY A 28 -6.87 -7.55 -0.84
N GLY A 29 -7.77 -7.64 0.13
CA GLY A 29 -9.16 -7.26 0.02
C GLY A 29 -9.61 -6.15 0.97
N ASN A 30 -8.74 -5.64 1.85
CA ASN A 30 -9.09 -4.55 2.76
C ASN A 30 -9.07 -3.19 2.07
N THR A 31 -9.93 -2.27 2.54
CA THR A 31 -10.03 -0.91 2.05
C THR A 31 -8.97 0.01 2.66
N PRO A 32 -8.76 1.25 2.13
CA PRO A 32 -7.56 2.05 2.32
C PRO A 32 -7.11 2.23 3.77
N CYS A 33 -5.90 1.81 4.05
CA CYS A 33 -5.18 2.12 5.30
C CYS A 33 -3.67 1.92 5.08
N LEU A 34 -2.89 2.97 5.32
CA LEU A 34 -1.45 2.94 5.28
C LEU A 34 -0.88 3.41 6.61
N GLU A 35 0.30 2.91 6.98
CA GLU A 35 1.06 3.36 8.14
C GLU A 35 2.43 3.87 7.67
N LEU A 36 2.74 5.12 8.00
CA LEU A 36 4.06 5.72 7.77
C LEU A 36 4.73 5.98 9.13
N ILE A 37 5.88 5.35 9.35
CA ILE A 37 6.76 5.62 10.48
C ILE A 37 7.92 6.48 9.96
N ALA A 38 7.97 7.73 10.40
CA ALA A 38 9.00 8.68 10.03
C ALA A 38 10.32 8.44 10.80
N PRO A 39 11.47 9.00 10.35
CA PRO A 39 12.77 8.79 10.99
C PRO A 39 12.85 9.24 12.45
N ASP A 40 12.08 10.25 12.84
CA ASP A 40 11.97 10.76 14.21
C ASP A 40 11.07 9.90 15.11
N GLY A 41 10.53 8.79 14.57
CA GLY A 41 9.59 7.91 15.26
C GLY A 41 8.14 8.38 15.21
N THR A 42 7.84 9.52 14.59
CA THR A 42 6.47 9.99 14.38
C THR A 42 5.70 9.00 13.52
N GLN A 43 4.49 8.65 13.98
CA GLN A 43 3.62 7.68 13.32
C GLN A 43 2.42 8.36 12.69
N PHE A 44 2.25 8.10 11.39
CA PHE A 44 1.09 8.54 10.61
C PHE A 44 0.28 7.34 10.15
N ILE A 45 -1.05 7.48 10.18
CA ILE A 45 -1.99 6.59 9.50
C ILE A 45 -2.67 7.41 8.40
N LEU A 46 -2.71 6.87 7.18
CA LEU A 46 -3.38 7.47 6.03
C LEU A 46 -4.61 6.63 5.74
N ASP A 47 -5.77 7.22 5.95
CA ASP A 47 -7.09 6.62 5.93
C ASP A 47 -7.34 5.47 6.92
N CYS A 48 -8.62 5.22 7.15
CA CYS A 48 -9.14 4.37 8.21
C CYS A 48 -10.13 3.31 7.67
N GLY A 49 -9.84 2.77 6.48
CA GLY A 49 -10.63 1.66 5.92
C GLY A 49 -10.50 0.37 6.73
N THR A 50 -10.97 -0.74 6.19
CA THR A 50 -10.95 -2.03 6.93
C THR A 50 -9.54 -2.51 7.27
N GLY A 51 -8.51 -2.07 6.53
CA GLY A 51 -7.10 -2.32 6.84
C GLY A 51 -6.67 -1.82 8.22
N LEU A 52 -7.34 -0.79 8.76
CA LEU A 52 -7.07 -0.25 10.08
C LEU A 52 -7.26 -1.29 11.20
N ARG A 53 -8.25 -2.18 11.07
CA ARG A 53 -8.45 -3.30 12.00
C ARG A 53 -7.24 -4.21 12.05
N MET A 54 -6.63 -4.50 10.90
CA MET A 54 -5.43 -5.36 10.80
C MET A 54 -4.23 -4.69 11.46
N LEU A 55 -4.04 -3.40 11.23
CA LEU A 55 -3.01 -2.59 11.90
C LEU A 55 -3.21 -2.62 13.42
N GLY A 56 -4.43 -2.41 13.90
CA GLY A 56 -4.76 -2.47 15.33
C GLY A 56 -4.43 -3.81 15.98
N SER A 57 -4.73 -4.92 15.29
CA SER A 57 -4.38 -6.27 15.75
C SER A 57 -2.86 -6.47 15.82
N ARG A 58 -2.11 -5.88 14.88
CA ARG A 58 -0.64 -5.93 14.89
C ARG A 58 -0.04 -5.19 16.09
N TRP A 59 -0.60 -4.04 16.45
CA TRP A 59 -0.13 -3.27 17.62
C TRP A 59 -0.50 -3.93 18.94
N ALA A 60 -1.63 -4.63 19.00
CA ALA A 60 -2.09 -5.30 20.23
C ALA A 60 -1.15 -6.42 20.68
N ALA A 61 -0.52 -7.14 19.74
CA ALA A 61 0.26 -8.34 20.02
C ALA A 61 1.53 -8.10 20.89
N PRO A 62 2.45 -7.16 20.54
CA PRO A 62 3.68 -6.97 21.32
C PRO A 62 3.55 -6.00 22.51
N ASN A 63 2.63 -5.03 22.46
CA ASN A 63 2.61 -3.87 23.38
C ASN A 63 1.28 -3.65 24.09
N GLY A 64 0.35 -4.60 24.06
CA GLY A 64 -0.99 -4.43 24.64
C GLY A 64 -1.80 -3.30 23.99
N GLY A 65 -1.55 -3.00 22.72
CA GLY A 65 -2.25 -1.97 21.97
C GLY A 65 -1.84 -0.54 22.30
N LYS A 66 -0.71 -0.31 22.95
CA LYS A 66 -0.20 1.03 23.23
C LYS A 66 0.27 1.71 21.93
N ALA A 67 -0.25 2.90 21.69
CA ALA A 67 0.10 3.75 20.55
C ALA A 67 0.65 5.08 21.08
N PRO A 68 1.91 5.43 20.82
CA PRO A 68 2.42 6.76 21.14
C PRO A 68 1.84 7.77 20.15
N GLY A 69 1.20 8.83 20.62
CA GLY A 69 0.77 10.03 19.89
C GLY A 69 0.64 9.90 18.37
N THR A 70 -0.33 9.10 17.88
CA THR A 70 -0.43 8.77 16.45
C THR A 70 -1.26 9.81 15.70
N HIS A 71 -0.81 10.20 14.52
CA HIS A 71 -1.45 11.18 13.64
C HIS A 71 -2.19 10.47 12.49
N ILE A 72 -3.49 10.70 12.37
CA ILE A 72 -4.37 10.05 11.41
C ILE A 72 -4.86 11.10 10.40
N LEU A 73 -4.44 10.96 9.15
CA LEU A 73 -4.82 11.83 8.05
C LEU A 73 -5.93 11.13 7.26
N VAL A 74 -7.15 11.65 7.35
CA VAL A 74 -8.32 11.11 6.64
C VAL A 74 -8.57 11.95 5.40
N THR A 75 -8.48 11.33 4.23
CA THR A 75 -8.62 12.02 2.95
C THR A 75 -10.03 12.54 2.72
N HIS A 76 -11.02 11.70 3.02
CA HIS A 76 -12.45 12.04 2.92
C HIS A 76 -13.31 11.05 3.71
N TYR A 77 -14.63 11.21 3.64
CA TYR A 77 -15.57 10.53 4.53
C TYR A 77 -16.36 9.39 3.87
N HIS A 78 -15.98 8.89 2.71
CA HIS A 78 -16.59 7.68 2.16
C HIS A 78 -16.27 6.48 3.04
N TRP A 79 -17.18 5.52 3.04
CA TRP A 79 -17.15 4.42 4.01
C TRP A 79 -15.85 3.61 3.97
N ASP A 80 -15.35 3.35 2.80
CA ASP A 80 -14.12 2.58 2.60
C ASP A 80 -12.87 3.27 3.21
N HIS A 81 -12.93 4.58 3.49
CA HIS A 81 -11.85 5.33 4.15
C HIS A 81 -12.05 5.51 5.66
N ILE A 82 -13.21 5.16 6.23
CA ILE A 82 -13.51 5.38 7.64
C ILE A 82 -14.08 4.16 8.39
N GLN A 83 -14.53 3.11 7.69
CA GLN A 83 -15.27 2.00 8.30
C GLN A 83 -14.46 1.14 9.27
N GLY A 84 -13.13 1.23 9.28
CA GLY A 84 -12.26 0.53 10.23
C GLY A 84 -12.20 1.14 11.63
N ILE A 85 -12.63 2.40 11.79
CA ILE A 85 -12.54 3.14 13.06
C ILE A 85 -13.18 2.39 14.24
N PRO A 86 -14.43 1.88 14.14
CA PRO A 86 -15.07 1.19 15.25
C PRO A 86 -14.36 -0.10 15.66
N PHE A 87 -13.51 -0.64 14.81
CA PHE A 87 -12.80 -1.90 15.00
C PHE A 87 -11.30 -1.73 15.30
N PHE A 88 -10.84 -0.50 15.44
CA PHE A 88 -9.45 -0.19 15.77
C PHE A 88 -9.22 -0.29 17.27
N SER A 89 -8.83 -1.47 17.74
CA SER A 89 -8.66 -1.78 19.17
C SER A 89 -7.82 -0.77 19.97
N PRO A 90 -6.77 -0.11 19.42
CA PRO A 90 -6.02 0.89 20.16
C PRO A 90 -6.82 2.12 20.58
N LEU A 91 -7.97 2.43 19.95
CA LEU A 91 -8.87 3.52 20.37
C LEU A 91 -9.59 3.21 21.69
N TYR A 92 -9.68 1.94 22.09
CA TYR A 92 -10.30 1.51 23.34
C TYR A 92 -9.30 1.41 24.51
N VAL A 93 -7.99 1.57 24.25
CA VAL A 93 -6.95 1.49 25.26
C VAL A 93 -6.78 2.85 25.92
N GLU A 94 -6.95 2.89 27.24
CA GLU A 94 -6.72 4.08 28.06
C GLU A 94 -5.27 4.58 27.93
N ASN A 95 -5.09 5.88 27.96
CA ASN A 95 -3.81 6.59 27.80
C ASN A 95 -3.21 6.61 26.39
N ASN A 96 -3.82 5.97 25.41
CA ASN A 96 -3.49 6.24 24.01
C ASN A 96 -3.97 7.65 23.61
N GLU A 97 -3.27 8.25 22.66
CA GLU A 97 -3.63 9.56 22.10
C GLU A 97 -3.58 9.52 20.57
N PHE A 98 -4.67 9.96 19.94
CA PHE A 98 -4.80 10.04 18.48
C PHE A 98 -5.19 11.44 18.05
N HIS A 99 -4.50 11.94 17.03
CA HIS A 99 -4.76 13.23 16.41
C HIS A 99 -5.32 12.99 14.99
N PHE A 100 -6.58 13.33 14.79
CA PHE A 100 -7.26 13.17 13.50
C PHE A 100 -7.26 14.48 12.73
N TYR A 101 -6.99 14.40 11.44
CA TYR A 101 -6.94 15.53 10.51
C TYR A 101 -7.82 15.22 9.30
N SER A 102 -8.74 16.11 8.95
CA SER A 102 -9.50 16.08 7.70
C SER A 102 -10.16 17.42 7.45
N PHE A 103 -10.85 17.57 6.35
CA PHE A 103 -11.51 18.83 5.99
C PHE A 103 -12.86 19.00 6.69
N ARG A 104 -13.32 20.26 6.70
CA ARG A 104 -14.70 20.59 7.09
C ARG A 104 -15.66 20.18 5.98
N SER A 105 -16.55 19.25 6.25
CA SER A 105 -17.60 18.88 5.31
C SER A 105 -18.62 20.00 5.18
N LYS A 106 -18.94 20.39 3.95
CA LYS A 106 -20.04 21.33 3.65
C LYS A 106 -21.42 20.80 4.05
N PHE A 107 -21.53 19.49 4.29
CA PHE A 107 -22.77 18.83 4.68
C PHE A 107 -22.98 18.74 6.18
N LEU A 108 -21.88 18.77 6.96
CA LEU A 108 -21.90 18.54 8.42
C LEU A 108 -21.51 19.81 9.23
N GLY A 109 -20.87 20.79 8.62
CA GLY A 109 -20.42 22.00 9.29
C GLY A 109 -19.15 21.76 10.16
N ARG A 110 -19.10 22.40 11.35
CA ARG A 110 -17.94 22.26 12.27
C ARG A 110 -17.86 20.85 12.86
N ASP A 111 -16.65 20.48 13.28
CA ASP A 111 -16.37 19.16 13.87
C ASP A 111 -16.79 17.99 12.99
N SER A 112 -16.71 18.16 11.66
CA SER A 112 -17.17 17.19 10.67
C SER A 112 -16.62 15.80 10.90
N LEU A 113 -15.32 15.68 11.16
CA LEU A 113 -14.65 14.39 11.38
C LEU A 113 -15.17 13.70 12.65
N LYS A 114 -15.36 14.45 13.73
CA LYS A 114 -15.93 13.93 14.96
C LYS A 114 -17.38 13.46 14.75
N GLN A 115 -18.20 14.28 14.07
CA GLN A 115 -19.59 13.93 13.75
C GLN A 115 -19.72 12.70 12.86
N VAL A 116 -18.82 12.53 11.89
CA VAL A 116 -18.77 11.33 11.04
C VAL A 116 -18.54 10.07 11.88
N PHE A 117 -17.61 10.11 12.82
CA PHE A 117 -17.33 8.96 13.70
C PHE A 117 -18.46 8.69 14.69
N GLU A 118 -19.05 9.72 15.24
CA GLU A 118 -20.24 9.60 16.12
C GLU A 118 -21.42 8.98 15.34
N ALA A 119 -21.66 9.44 14.12
CA ALA A 119 -22.74 8.92 13.25
C ALA A 119 -22.50 7.47 12.86
N GLN A 120 -21.27 7.09 12.56
CA GLN A 120 -20.91 5.71 12.19
C GLN A 120 -21.16 4.71 13.35
N MET A 121 -21.02 5.18 14.59
CA MET A 121 -21.25 4.40 15.80
C MET A 121 -22.62 4.66 16.44
N ALA A 122 -23.53 5.30 15.74
CA ALA A 122 -24.88 5.56 16.25
C ALA A 122 -25.77 4.31 16.15
N LEU A 123 -26.71 4.18 17.10
CA LEU A 123 -27.79 3.19 16.98
C LEU A 123 -28.69 3.53 15.76
N PRO A 124 -29.17 2.54 15.03
CA PRO A 124 -29.05 1.09 15.22
C PRO A 124 -27.84 0.45 14.52
N TYR A 125 -26.93 1.24 13.96
CA TYR A 125 -25.84 0.73 13.10
C TYR A 125 -24.69 0.11 13.89
N PHE A 126 -24.46 0.56 15.12
CA PHE A 126 -23.41 0.04 15.97
C PHE A 126 -23.89 -0.11 17.44
N PRO A 127 -23.43 -1.16 18.16
CA PRO A 127 -23.99 -1.48 19.49
C PRO A 127 -23.51 -0.55 20.62
N VAL A 128 -22.44 0.20 20.41
CA VAL A 128 -21.88 1.17 21.35
C VAL A 128 -21.54 2.48 20.64
N ASP A 129 -21.67 3.59 21.34
CA ASP A 129 -21.28 4.89 20.81
C ASP A 129 -19.78 5.18 21.01
N MET A 130 -19.31 6.29 20.47
CA MET A 130 -17.91 6.68 20.51
C MET A 130 -17.37 6.93 21.95
N SER A 131 -18.22 7.05 22.97
CA SER A 131 -17.81 7.20 24.37
C SER A 131 -17.15 5.93 24.92
N ALA A 132 -17.41 4.77 24.32
CA ALA A 132 -16.74 3.51 24.67
C ALA A 132 -15.24 3.51 24.33
N MET A 133 -14.78 4.42 23.47
CA MET A 133 -13.36 4.57 23.14
C MET A 133 -12.64 5.38 24.21
N ASN A 134 -11.76 4.73 24.98
CA ASN A 134 -11.08 5.31 26.15
C ASN A 134 -9.86 6.18 25.77
N ALA A 135 -9.32 6.04 24.56
CA ALA A 135 -8.20 6.83 24.09
C ALA A 135 -8.56 8.33 23.97
N LYS A 136 -7.57 9.19 24.18
CA LYS A 136 -7.69 10.63 23.91
C LYS A 136 -7.76 10.85 22.41
N ARG A 137 -8.74 11.62 21.94
CA ARG A 137 -8.93 11.94 20.52
C ARG A 137 -8.98 13.44 20.35
N LYS A 138 -8.10 13.95 19.48
CA LYS A 138 -8.07 15.35 19.05
C LYS A 138 -8.44 15.43 17.56
N PHE A 139 -9.34 16.32 17.22
CA PHE A 139 -9.82 16.51 15.84
C PHE A 139 -9.39 17.89 15.37
N LYS A 140 -8.73 17.94 14.22
CA LYS A 140 -8.28 19.18 13.59
C LYS A 140 -8.79 19.23 12.16
N GLU A 141 -9.59 20.25 11.86
CA GLU A 141 -9.98 20.55 10.49
C GLU A 141 -8.81 21.21 9.76
N VAL A 142 -8.54 20.75 8.55
CA VAL A 142 -7.53 21.26 7.61
C VAL A 142 -8.16 21.52 6.26
N ASP A 143 -7.63 22.45 5.49
CA ASP A 143 -8.13 22.81 4.16
C ASP A 143 -7.08 22.49 3.09
N GLY A 144 -7.51 22.34 1.85
CA GLY A 144 -6.60 22.23 0.71
C GLY A 144 -5.82 23.53 0.52
N GLY A 145 -4.50 23.46 0.76
CA GLY A 145 -3.62 24.62 0.85
C GLY A 145 -2.93 24.75 2.21
N ASP A 146 -3.49 24.14 3.25
CA ASP A 146 -2.88 24.17 4.57
C ASP A 146 -1.58 23.35 4.60
N SER A 147 -0.64 23.86 5.41
CA SER A 147 0.58 23.14 5.77
C SER A 147 0.79 23.23 7.28
N PHE A 148 1.22 22.13 7.86
CA PHE A 148 1.54 22.07 9.30
C PHE A 148 2.67 21.07 9.55
N THR A 149 3.26 21.15 10.74
CA THR A 149 4.40 20.30 11.11
C THR A 149 4.01 19.37 12.25
N VAL A 150 4.50 18.13 12.19
CA VAL A 150 4.39 17.12 13.25
C VAL A 150 5.77 16.48 13.44
N GLY A 151 6.38 16.66 14.61
CA GLY A 151 7.78 16.31 14.80
C GLY A 151 8.66 17.06 13.80
N GLU A 152 9.52 16.35 13.10
CA GLU A 152 10.39 16.88 12.03
C GLU A 152 9.71 16.84 10.64
N ASN A 153 8.45 16.45 10.57
CA ASN A 153 7.77 16.17 9.31
C ASN A 153 6.80 17.30 8.95
N LYS A 154 6.86 17.77 7.71
CA LYS A 154 5.94 18.76 7.17
C LYS A 154 4.85 18.08 6.38
N ILE A 155 3.60 18.39 6.70
CA ILE A 155 2.41 17.89 6.02
C ILE A 155 1.77 19.04 5.24
N THR A 156 1.47 18.81 3.95
CA THR A 156 0.73 19.75 3.11
C THR A 156 -0.49 19.05 2.55
N ALA A 157 -1.67 19.64 2.73
CA ALA A 157 -2.93 19.16 2.18
C ALA A 157 -3.24 19.87 0.86
N ARG A 158 -3.85 19.17 -0.10
CA ARG A 158 -4.34 19.71 -1.37
C ARG A 158 -5.68 19.09 -1.73
N TRP A 159 -6.59 19.91 -2.29
CA TRP A 159 -7.85 19.39 -2.82
C TRP A 159 -7.61 18.55 -4.06
N LEU A 160 -8.28 17.41 -4.13
CA LEU A 160 -8.35 16.51 -5.27
C LEU A 160 -9.76 16.49 -5.84
N ASN A 161 -9.89 16.07 -7.10
CA ASN A 161 -11.16 15.99 -7.80
C ASN A 161 -11.91 14.71 -7.48
N HIS A 162 -12.76 14.76 -6.47
CA HIS A 162 -13.59 13.64 -6.04
C HIS A 162 -14.96 14.14 -5.57
N PRO A 163 -16.06 13.39 -5.77
CA PRO A 163 -17.37 13.76 -5.28
C PRO A 163 -17.35 14.08 -3.78
N GLN A 164 -18.00 15.19 -3.39
CA GLN A 164 -18.07 15.68 -2.00
C GLN A 164 -16.75 16.22 -1.43
N GLY A 165 -15.63 16.10 -2.13
CA GLY A 165 -14.29 16.57 -1.76
C GLY A 165 -13.41 15.46 -1.21
N CYS A 166 -12.15 15.54 -1.58
CA CYS A 166 -11.07 14.67 -1.09
C CYS A 166 -9.81 15.51 -0.90
N LEU A 167 -9.04 15.24 0.16
CA LEU A 167 -7.72 15.81 0.38
C LEU A 167 -6.64 14.78 0.01
N GLY A 168 -5.68 15.20 -0.79
CA GLY A 168 -4.39 14.52 -0.86
C GLY A 168 -3.44 15.09 0.19
N PHE A 169 -2.47 14.28 0.61
CA PHE A 169 -1.46 14.66 1.60
C PHE A 169 -0.04 14.45 1.05
N ARG A 170 0.78 15.50 1.15
CA ARG A 170 2.22 15.44 0.94
C ARG A 170 2.90 15.46 2.29
N ILE A 171 3.70 14.44 2.59
CA ILE A 171 4.43 14.29 3.84
C ILE A 171 5.92 14.33 3.51
N GLU A 172 6.57 15.42 3.91
CA GLU A 172 8.00 15.62 3.74
C GLU A 172 8.70 15.23 5.05
N THR A 173 9.51 14.18 4.99
CA THR A 173 10.30 13.67 6.11
C THR A 173 11.78 13.84 5.84
N PRO A 174 12.67 13.74 6.86
CA PRO A 174 14.12 13.72 6.63
C PRO A 174 14.61 12.58 5.73
N ALA A 175 13.81 11.52 5.54
CA ALA A 175 14.14 10.39 4.67
C ALA A 175 13.66 10.55 3.22
N GLY A 176 12.72 11.45 2.98
CA GLY A 176 12.13 11.67 1.65
C GLY A 176 10.66 12.08 1.72
N ILE A 177 10.04 12.14 0.55
CA ILE A 177 8.72 12.70 0.33
C ILE A 177 7.74 11.59 -0.08
N VAL A 178 6.64 11.48 0.67
CA VAL A 178 5.48 10.63 0.33
C VAL A 178 4.32 11.53 -0.07
N ALA A 179 3.80 11.34 -1.29
CA ALA A 179 2.57 11.96 -1.77
C ALA A 179 1.46 10.92 -1.83
N TYR A 180 0.40 11.12 -1.05
CA TYR A 180 -0.78 10.26 -1.00
C TYR A 180 -1.95 10.95 -1.66
N ALA A 181 -2.37 10.46 -2.83
CA ALA A 181 -3.42 11.02 -3.67
C ALA A 181 -4.36 9.91 -4.17
N THR A 182 -5.09 9.32 -3.23
CA THR A 182 -6.20 8.42 -3.55
C THR A 182 -7.41 9.22 -3.99
N ASP A 183 -8.37 8.58 -4.65
CA ASP A 183 -9.68 9.14 -4.98
C ASP A 183 -9.58 10.49 -5.70
N ASN A 184 -9.09 10.44 -6.92
CA ASN A 184 -9.00 11.61 -7.77
C ASN A 184 -9.33 11.27 -9.23
N GLU A 185 -10.18 12.05 -9.85
CA GLU A 185 -10.53 11.96 -11.28
C GLU A 185 -9.89 13.10 -12.05
N PRO A 186 -9.16 12.84 -13.14
CA PRO A 186 -8.60 13.90 -13.98
C PRO A 186 -9.67 14.70 -14.70
N GLY A 187 -9.36 15.96 -15.10
CA GLY A 187 -10.19 16.76 -15.99
C GLY A 187 -10.71 18.06 -15.38
N VAL A 188 -10.35 18.41 -14.15
CA VAL A 188 -10.59 19.73 -13.55
C VAL A 188 -9.26 20.44 -13.37
N ALA A 189 -8.89 21.31 -14.31
CA ALA A 189 -7.55 21.90 -14.44
C ALA A 189 -6.93 22.39 -13.12
N LYS A 190 -7.70 23.08 -12.26
CA LYS A 190 -7.22 23.56 -10.97
C LYS A 190 -6.90 22.43 -9.99
N LEU A 191 -7.68 21.35 -10.01
CA LEU A 191 -7.49 20.19 -9.12
C LEU A 191 -6.42 19.26 -9.69
N ASP A 192 -6.31 19.16 -11.01
CA ASP A 192 -5.21 18.47 -11.69
C ASP A 192 -3.86 19.15 -11.37
N GLU A 193 -3.83 20.48 -11.29
CA GLU A 193 -2.64 21.23 -10.85
C GLU A 193 -2.33 20.96 -9.37
N SER A 194 -3.35 20.95 -8.51
CA SER A 194 -3.18 20.57 -7.09
C SER A 194 -2.57 19.19 -6.92
N LEU A 195 -2.98 18.22 -7.74
CA LEU A 195 -2.38 16.87 -7.75
C LEU A 195 -0.90 16.91 -8.17
N ARG A 196 -0.55 17.69 -9.21
CA ARG A 196 0.83 17.87 -9.66
C ARG A 196 1.72 18.51 -8.59
N GLU A 197 1.23 19.56 -7.94
CA GLU A 197 1.93 20.20 -6.81
C GLU A 197 2.18 19.23 -5.67
N LEU A 198 1.16 18.40 -5.34
CA LEU A 198 1.26 17.38 -4.29
C LEU A 198 2.36 16.37 -4.59
N ALA A 199 2.39 15.87 -5.83
CA ALA A 199 3.27 14.79 -6.27
C ALA A 199 4.66 15.28 -6.73
N ALA A 200 4.90 16.60 -6.86
CA ALA A 200 6.12 17.16 -7.41
C ALA A 200 7.38 16.62 -6.71
N GLY A 201 8.24 15.92 -7.46
CA GLY A 201 9.50 15.34 -6.99
C GLY A 201 9.34 14.36 -5.83
N ALA A 202 8.16 13.76 -5.62
CA ALA A 202 7.95 12.80 -4.56
C ALA A 202 8.83 11.56 -4.74
N ASP A 203 9.40 11.06 -3.65
CA ASP A 203 10.12 9.79 -3.65
C ASP A 203 9.12 8.62 -3.85
N ILE A 204 7.95 8.73 -3.23
CA ILE A 204 6.82 7.82 -3.42
C ILE A 204 5.58 8.63 -3.74
N PHE A 205 4.99 8.39 -4.90
CA PHE A 205 3.69 8.92 -5.30
C PHE A 205 2.68 7.77 -5.31
N ILE A 206 1.73 7.79 -4.37
CA ILE A 206 0.64 6.83 -4.24
C ILE A 206 -0.57 7.44 -4.92
N ASN A 207 -1.01 6.86 -6.02
CA ASN A 207 -2.11 7.40 -6.82
C ASN A 207 -3.23 6.38 -7.02
N ASP A 208 -4.46 6.91 -7.08
CA ASP A 208 -5.63 6.15 -7.49
C ASP A 208 -5.41 5.49 -8.86
N ALA A 209 -5.70 4.22 -8.94
CA ALA A 209 -5.58 3.41 -10.17
C ALA A 209 -6.76 2.41 -10.26
N GLN A 210 -7.93 2.83 -9.83
CA GLN A 210 -9.12 1.98 -9.76
C GLN A 210 -9.52 1.49 -11.14
N PHE A 211 -9.42 2.36 -12.16
CA PHE A 211 -9.94 2.06 -13.49
C PHE A 211 -8.85 1.84 -14.54
N THR A 212 -9.21 1.10 -15.58
CA THR A 212 -8.47 1.12 -16.83
C THR A 212 -8.74 2.44 -17.59
N PRO A 213 -7.85 2.87 -18.50
CA PRO A 213 -8.09 4.06 -19.32
C PRO A 213 -9.44 4.01 -20.06
N GLN A 214 -9.79 2.83 -20.62
CA GLN A 214 -11.05 2.66 -21.32
C GLN A 214 -12.29 2.82 -20.39
N GLN A 215 -12.24 2.29 -19.18
CA GLN A 215 -13.33 2.45 -18.20
C GLN A 215 -13.50 3.91 -17.82
N LEU A 216 -12.39 4.63 -17.58
CA LEU A 216 -12.41 6.04 -17.21
C LEU A 216 -13.03 6.91 -18.32
N GLU A 217 -12.71 6.64 -19.58
CA GLU A 217 -13.23 7.40 -20.71
C GLU A 217 -14.71 7.12 -21.00
N THR A 218 -15.23 5.95 -20.65
CA THR A 218 -16.56 5.49 -21.07
C THR A 218 -17.55 5.38 -19.92
N SER A 219 -17.45 4.33 -19.11
CA SER A 219 -18.49 3.93 -18.16
C SER A 219 -18.31 4.45 -16.74
N ARG A 220 -17.12 4.97 -16.40
CA ARG A 220 -16.73 5.36 -15.04
C ARG A 220 -16.43 6.84 -14.90
N LYS A 221 -16.66 7.64 -15.94
CA LYS A 221 -16.49 9.10 -15.88
C LYS A 221 -17.45 9.73 -14.88
N GLY A 222 -16.94 10.61 -14.03
CA GLY A 222 -17.71 11.26 -12.96
C GLY A 222 -17.81 10.45 -11.66
N TRP A 223 -17.12 9.32 -11.57
CA TRP A 223 -17.10 8.49 -10.36
C TRP A 223 -16.06 8.94 -9.33
N GLY A 224 -15.16 9.85 -9.73
CA GLY A 224 -14.15 10.43 -8.83
C GLY A 224 -12.86 9.65 -8.73
N HIS A 225 -12.59 8.75 -9.68
CA HIS A 225 -11.39 7.90 -9.66
C HIS A 225 -10.56 8.03 -10.92
N SER A 226 -9.31 7.58 -10.84
CA SER A 226 -8.31 7.65 -11.90
C SER A 226 -8.04 6.31 -12.56
N SER A 227 -7.21 6.34 -13.59
CA SER A 227 -6.63 5.16 -14.18
C SER A 227 -5.13 5.08 -13.89
N TRP A 228 -4.59 3.87 -13.97
CA TRP A 228 -3.14 3.64 -13.86
C TRP A 228 -2.34 4.50 -14.85
N LEU A 229 -2.88 4.75 -16.07
CA LEU A 229 -2.20 5.52 -17.10
C LEU A 229 -2.11 7.02 -16.74
N GLU A 230 -3.17 7.59 -16.17
CA GLU A 230 -3.14 8.98 -15.71
C GLU A 230 -2.14 9.13 -14.56
N GLY A 231 -2.08 8.18 -13.62
CA GLY A 231 -1.06 8.15 -12.57
C GLY A 231 0.36 8.12 -13.14
N ALA A 232 0.63 7.29 -14.15
CA ALA A 232 1.94 7.21 -14.82
C ALA A 232 2.31 8.51 -15.56
N LYS A 233 1.35 9.15 -16.24
CA LYS A 233 1.55 10.45 -16.90
C LYS A 233 1.94 11.53 -15.88
N VAL A 234 1.18 11.64 -14.79
CA VAL A 234 1.46 12.62 -13.72
C VAL A 234 2.82 12.35 -13.10
N ALA A 235 3.13 11.10 -12.74
CA ALA A 235 4.41 10.72 -12.13
C ALA A 235 5.61 11.17 -12.98
N ARG A 236 5.55 10.93 -14.29
CA ARG A 236 6.59 11.35 -15.25
C ARG A 236 6.69 12.87 -15.38
N GLU A 237 5.54 13.55 -15.49
CA GLU A 237 5.46 15.01 -15.64
C GLU A 237 6.07 15.76 -14.46
N VAL A 238 5.80 15.29 -13.24
CA VAL A 238 6.23 15.97 -12.01
C VAL A 238 7.55 15.45 -11.44
N GLY A 239 8.21 14.50 -12.10
CA GLY A 239 9.47 13.93 -11.67
C GLY A 239 9.37 13.11 -10.37
N ALA A 240 8.25 12.45 -10.13
CA ALA A 240 8.14 11.48 -9.04
C ALA A 240 9.10 10.30 -9.30
N LYS A 241 9.71 9.75 -8.23
CA LYS A 241 10.72 8.69 -8.38
C LYS A 241 10.10 7.30 -8.45
N THR A 242 9.02 7.08 -7.71
CA THR A 242 8.30 5.80 -7.68
C THR A 242 6.80 6.07 -7.68
N LEU A 243 6.06 5.39 -8.54
CA LEU A 243 4.60 5.38 -8.57
C LEU A 243 4.09 4.11 -7.87
N VAL A 244 3.12 4.27 -6.97
CA VAL A 244 2.39 3.16 -6.37
C VAL A 244 0.93 3.24 -6.83
N LEU A 245 0.51 2.26 -7.62
CA LEU A 245 -0.88 2.08 -8.04
C LEU A 245 -1.68 1.62 -6.82
N PHE A 246 -2.70 2.38 -6.46
CA PHE A 246 -3.46 2.19 -5.24
C PHE A 246 -4.96 2.20 -5.53
N HIS A 247 -5.77 1.86 -4.54
CA HIS A 247 -7.23 1.91 -4.63
C HIS A 247 -7.78 0.99 -5.73
N HIS A 248 -7.30 -0.27 -5.77
CA HIS A 248 -7.70 -1.23 -6.80
C HIS A 248 -9.20 -1.46 -6.79
N ASP A 249 -9.81 -1.54 -7.98
CA ASP A 249 -11.22 -1.87 -8.14
C ASP A 249 -11.56 -3.19 -7.41
N PRO A 250 -12.63 -3.25 -6.60
CA PRO A 250 -13.00 -4.47 -5.87
C PRO A 250 -13.27 -5.68 -6.78
N ASP A 251 -13.66 -5.45 -8.03
CA ASP A 251 -13.90 -6.50 -9.02
C ASP A 251 -12.61 -6.90 -9.76
N SER A 252 -11.50 -6.19 -9.55
CA SER A 252 -10.21 -6.53 -10.18
C SER A 252 -9.55 -7.71 -9.49
N THR A 253 -9.45 -8.83 -10.21
CA THR A 253 -8.69 -9.99 -9.75
C THR A 253 -7.19 -9.71 -9.70
N ASP A 254 -6.43 -10.54 -9.00
CA ASP A 254 -4.97 -10.47 -8.95
C ASP A 254 -4.33 -10.46 -10.36
N ARG A 255 -4.88 -11.26 -11.29
CA ARG A 255 -4.42 -11.29 -12.70
C ARG A 255 -4.69 -9.99 -13.44
N MET A 256 -5.80 -9.33 -13.16
CA MET A 256 -6.11 -8.03 -13.76
C MET A 256 -5.15 -6.96 -13.23
N VAL A 257 -4.86 -6.94 -11.93
CA VAL A 257 -3.88 -6.02 -11.35
C VAL A 257 -2.47 -6.27 -11.90
N ASP A 258 -2.06 -7.54 -12.12
CA ASP A 258 -0.81 -7.88 -12.81
C ASP A 258 -0.73 -7.31 -14.21
N SER A 259 -1.84 -7.43 -14.96
CA SER A 259 -1.90 -6.87 -16.32
C SER A 259 -1.79 -5.35 -16.33
N ILE A 260 -2.47 -4.69 -15.37
CA ILE A 260 -2.37 -3.25 -15.14
C ILE A 260 -0.91 -2.85 -14.83
N LEU A 261 -0.29 -3.53 -13.87
CA LEU A 261 1.09 -3.26 -13.47
C LEU A 261 2.08 -3.43 -14.63
N LYS A 262 1.89 -4.48 -15.44
CA LYS A 262 2.72 -4.71 -16.63
C LYS A 262 2.62 -3.55 -17.63
N GLN A 263 1.40 -3.09 -17.92
CA GLN A 263 1.17 -1.96 -18.82
C GLN A 263 1.70 -0.65 -18.24
N ALA A 264 1.51 -0.42 -16.93
CA ALA A 264 2.01 0.78 -16.26
C ALA A 264 3.55 0.88 -16.32
N ARG A 265 4.27 -0.25 -16.28
CA ARG A 265 5.73 -0.32 -16.41
C ARG A 265 6.25 0.02 -17.81
N GLU A 266 5.42 -0.11 -18.84
CA GLU A 266 5.75 0.35 -20.19
C GLU A 266 5.72 1.89 -20.29
N GLU A 267 4.99 2.56 -19.37
CA GLU A 267 4.86 4.01 -19.34
C GLU A 267 5.75 4.68 -18.28
N PHE A 268 6.06 3.99 -17.19
CA PHE A 268 6.87 4.51 -16.10
C PHE A 268 7.64 3.38 -15.41
N ASP A 269 8.98 3.41 -15.42
CA ASP A 269 9.83 2.28 -15.04
C ASP A 269 9.65 1.84 -13.58
N SER A 270 9.60 2.80 -12.64
CA SER A 270 9.52 2.52 -11.20
C SER A 270 8.07 2.50 -10.72
N VAL A 271 7.34 1.45 -11.05
CA VAL A 271 5.93 1.26 -10.66
C VAL A 271 5.75 0.01 -9.81
N PHE A 272 4.98 0.14 -8.73
CA PHE A 272 4.46 -0.96 -7.94
C PHE A 272 2.93 -0.91 -7.89
N ALA A 273 2.29 -2.07 -7.83
CA ALA A 273 0.90 -2.17 -7.43
C ALA A 273 0.85 -2.43 -5.92
N ALA A 274 0.13 -1.59 -5.20
CA ALA A 274 0.00 -1.74 -3.75
C ALA A 274 -0.60 -3.10 -3.38
N SER A 275 -0.07 -3.73 -2.35
CA SER A 275 -0.66 -4.95 -1.79
C SER A 275 -0.63 -4.93 -0.26
N GLU A 276 -1.58 -5.61 0.36
CA GLU A 276 -1.60 -5.71 1.82
C GLU A 276 -0.33 -6.36 2.36
N GLY A 277 0.22 -5.75 3.42
CA GLY A 277 1.47 -6.16 4.04
C GLY A 277 2.74 -5.75 3.27
N MET A 278 2.62 -5.11 2.09
CA MET A 278 3.76 -4.50 1.42
C MET A 278 4.37 -3.42 2.33
N VAL A 279 5.69 -3.40 2.37
CA VAL A 279 6.47 -2.40 3.12
C VAL A 279 7.44 -1.72 2.17
N VAL A 280 7.37 -0.41 2.11
CA VAL A 280 8.29 0.42 1.32
C VAL A 280 9.18 1.21 2.27
N THR A 281 10.49 1.18 2.03
CA THR A 281 11.50 1.89 2.82
C THR A 281 12.08 3.03 2.01
N LEU A 282 12.15 4.22 2.61
CA LEU A 282 12.77 5.42 2.04
C LEU A 282 14.05 5.76 2.79
N GLY A 283 15.02 6.35 2.11
CA GLY A 283 16.24 6.85 2.72
C GLY A 283 17.31 5.78 2.97
N ALA A 284 17.16 4.55 2.50
CA ALA A 284 18.20 3.54 2.60
C ALA A 284 19.44 3.92 1.75
N PRO A 285 20.67 3.72 2.27
CA PRO A 285 21.89 4.13 1.56
C PRO A 285 22.07 3.37 0.24
N GLY A 286 22.19 4.12 -0.87
CA GLY A 286 22.57 3.59 -2.19
C GLY A 286 21.47 2.86 -2.96
N GLU A 287 20.29 2.78 -2.42
CA GLU A 287 19.19 2.01 -2.99
C GLU A 287 17.92 2.86 -2.89
N GLY A 288 17.45 3.46 -3.91
CA GLY A 288 16.22 4.25 -3.95
C GLY A 288 15.06 3.73 -3.05
N VAL A 289 13.85 3.71 -3.51
CA VAL A 289 12.70 3.14 -2.79
C VAL A 289 12.77 1.61 -2.84
N GLN A 290 12.86 0.96 -1.69
CA GLN A 290 12.81 -0.50 -1.59
C GLN A 290 11.41 -0.96 -1.18
N ALA A 291 10.80 -1.83 -1.96
CA ALA A 291 9.52 -2.44 -1.61
C ALA A 291 9.70 -3.91 -1.23
N HIS A 292 9.15 -4.30 -0.09
CA HIS A 292 9.11 -5.68 0.38
C HIS A 292 7.65 -6.16 0.40
N MET A 293 7.35 -7.21 -0.33
CA MET A 293 6.03 -7.84 -0.30
C MET A 293 5.95 -8.83 0.87
N PRO A 294 4.80 -8.95 1.54
CA PRO A 294 4.65 -9.96 2.58
C PRO A 294 4.74 -11.34 1.95
N GLY A 295 5.64 -12.15 2.45
CA GLY A 295 5.51 -13.58 2.22
C GLY A 295 4.27 -14.06 2.99
N THR A 296 3.27 -14.56 2.31
CA THR A 296 2.10 -15.20 2.94
C THR A 296 2.57 -16.45 3.70
N ARG A 297 2.87 -16.29 4.99
CA ARG A 297 3.29 -17.41 5.86
C ARG A 297 2.08 -18.19 6.37
N THR A 298 1.30 -18.77 5.48
CA THR A 298 0.14 -19.59 5.86
C THR A 298 0.38 -21.09 5.71
N ALA A 299 1.46 -21.50 5.04
CA ALA A 299 1.84 -22.91 4.89
C ALA A 299 3.12 -23.24 5.65
N LEU A 300 3.17 -24.45 6.21
CA LEU A 300 4.39 -25.04 6.79
C LEU A 300 5.48 -25.08 5.73
N ARG A 301 6.57 -24.34 5.96
CA ARG A 301 7.76 -24.42 5.12
C ARG A 301 8.66 -25.55 5.63
N ARG A 302 9.24 -26.28 4.71
CA ARG A 302 10.29 -27.25 5.00
C ARG A 302 11.59 -26.70 4.42
N GLU A 303 12.65 -26.72 5.21
CA GLU A 303 13.99 -26.55 4.65
C GLU A 303 14.17 -27.59 3.56
N ALA A 304 14.46 -27.12 2.37
CA ALA A 304 14.60 -27.95 1.20
C ALA A 304 15.85 -27.51 0.43
N GLN A 305 16.54 -28.46 -0.15
CA GLN A 305 17.65 -28.19 -1.07
C GLN A 305 17.34 -28.91 -2.38
N PHE A 306 16.54 -28.24 -3.22
CA PHE A 306 16.22 -28.76 -4.55
C PHE A 306 16.95 -27.96 -5.61
N HIS A 307 17.55 -28.66 -6.57
CA HIS A 307 18.01 -28.03 -7.79
C HIS A 307 16.80 -27.50 -8.57
N ALA A 308 16.91 -26.28 -9.02
CA ALA A 308 15.87 -25.62 -9.80
C ALA A 308 16.48 -24.81 -10.95
N LYS A 309 15.75 -24.77 -12.04
CA LYS A 309 15.99 -23.87 -13.17
C LYS A 309 14.97 -22.75 -13.10
N VAL A 310 15.42 -21.51 -13.02
CA VAL A 310 14.59 -20.33 -12.85
C VAL A 310 14.79 -19.41 -14.05
N SER A 311 13.69 -18.94 -14.61
CA SER A 311 13.71 -17.95 -15.69
C SER A 311 12.74 -16.81 -15.41
N GLY A 312 13.07 -15.61 -15.91
CA GLY A 312 12.27 -14.41 -15.71
C GLY A 312 12.91 -13.18 -16.31
N LEU A 313 12.51 -12.00 -15.83
CA LEU A 313 13.08 -10.71 -16.21
C LEU A 313 13.86 -10.11 -15.06
N THR A 314 15.03 -9.55 -15.34
CA THR A 314 15.79 -8.73 -14.38
C THR A 314 15.10 -7.38 -14.17
N GLU A 315 15.51 -6.64 -13.13
CA GLU A 315 15.07 -5.26 -12.87
C GLU A 315 15.27 -4.33 -14.09
N GLY A 316 16.27 -4.59 -14.91
CA GLY A 316 16.50 -3.88 -16.20
C GLY A 316 15.76 -4.45 -17.40
N GLY A 317 14.75 -5.32 -17.21
CA GLY A 317 13.91 -5.88 -18.28
C GLY A 317 14.60 -6.91 -19.18
N LYS A 318 15.81 -7.39 -18.83
CA LYS A 318 16.51 -8.42 -19.60
C LYS A 318 16.07 -9.81 -19.14
N ALA A 319 15.76 -10.69 -20.11
CA ALA A 319 15.48 -12.08 -19.81
C ALA A 319 16.71 -12.77 -19.22
N PHE A 320 16.49 -13.57 -18.18
CA PHE A 320 17.52 -14.43 -17.59
C PHE A 320 16.99 -15.85 -17.43
N GLU A 321 17.91 -16.78 -17.40
CA GLU A 321 17.69 -18.17 -17.03
C GLU A 321 18.92 -18.65 -16.27
N GLU A 322 18.74 -19.24 -15.08
CA GLU A 322 19.85 -19.79 -14.30
C GLU A 322 19.45 -21.04 -13.54
N GLU A 323 20.44 -21.91 -13.31
CA GLU A 323 20.34 -23.04 -12.40
C GLU A 323 20.70 -22.58 -10.99
N THR A 324 19.88 -22.97 -10.02
CA THR A 324 20.00 -22.51 -8.64
C THR A 324 19.45 -23.52 -7.64
N MET A 325 19.43 -23.12 -6.37
CA MET A 325 18.88 -23.92 -5.28
C MET A 325 17.64 -23.24 -4.69
N VAL A 326 16.57 -24.01 -4.56
CA VAL A 326 15.44 -23.67 -3.70
C VAL A 326 15.83 -24.02 -2.28
N ARG A 327 15.86 -23.02 -1.40
CA ARG A 327 16.29 -23.18 0.02
C ARG A 327 15.13 -23.49 0.96
N ASP A 328 13.92 -23.15 0.55
CA ASP A 328 12.72 -23.27 1.37
C ASP A 328 11.52 -23.41 0.43
N LEU A 329 10.67 -24.40 0.65
CA LEU A 329 9.53 -24.71 -0.19
C LEU A 329 8.27 -24.94 0.64
N SER A 330 7.15 -24.41 0.18
CA SER A 330 5.81 -24.66 0.69
C SER A 330 4.83 -24.83 -0.45
N LEU A 331 3.59 -25.20 -0.16
CA LEU A 331 2.53 -25.27 -1.17
C LEU A 331 2.24 -23.91 -1.84
N GLN A 332 2.59 -22.81 -1.19
CA GLN A 332 2.26 -21.46 -1.64
C GLN A 332 3.44 -20.68 -2.19
N GLY A 333 4.68 -21.17 -2.02
CA GLY A 333 5.86 -20.42 -2.48
C GLY A 333 7.19 -21.01 -2.07
N ALA A 334 8.25 -20.34 -2.50
CA ALA A 334 9.62 -20.76 -2.27
C ALA A 334 10.54 -19.58 -1.91
N LEU A 335 11.67 -19.88 -1.27
CA LEU A 335 12.83 -19.01 -1.16
C LEU A 335 13.92 -19.54 -2.08
N ILE A 336 14.34 -18.74 -3.05
CA ILE A 336 15.28 -19.13 -4.12
C ILE A 336 16.49 -18.22 -4.07
N SER A 337 17.69 -18.74 -4.21
CA SER A 337 18.91 -17.94 -4.34
C SER A 337 19.21 -17.68 -5.80
N LEU A 338 19.30 -16.41 -6.23
CA LEU A 338 19.59 -16.03 -7.60
C LEU A 338 20.85 -15.16 -7.68
N LYS A 339 21.60 -15.26 -8.78
CA LYS A 339 22.67 -14.34 -9.14
C LYS A 339 22.12 -13.12 -9.87
N HIS A 340 21.01 -13.30 -10.62
CA HIS A 340 20.31 -12.22 -11.28
C HIS A 340 19.33 -11.57 -10.30
N LEU A 341 19.26 -10.25 -10.33
CA LEU A 341 18.28 -9.47 -9.57
C LEU A 341 16.98 -9.42 -10.39
N PRO A 342 15.93 -10.18 -10.03
CA PRO A 342 14.67 -10.10 -10.72
C PRO A 342 13.92 -8.82 -10.35
N GLN A 343 12.97 -8.43 -11.19
CA GLN A 343 12.08 -7.32 -10.86
C GLN A 343 11.05 -7.76 -9.80
N LEU A 344 10.85 -6.94 -8.76
CA LEU A 344 9.80 -7.20 -7.77
C LEU A 344 8.42 -7.21 -8.46
N GLN A 345 7.53 -8.10 -8.03
CA GLN A 345 6.22 -8.34 -8.66
C GLN A 345 6.28 -8.83 -10.13
N SER A 346 7.44 -9.27 -10.61
CA SER A 346 7.52 -9.94 -11.91
C SER A 346 7.27 -11.44 -11.79
N GLU A 347 6.82 -12.05 -12.89
CA GLU A 347 6.63 -13.50 -12.96
C GLU A 347 7.98 -14.21 -13.11
N LEU A 348 8.14 -15.29 -12.35
CA LEU A 348 9.22 -16.26 -12.53
C LEU A 348 8.63 -17.63 -12.90
N GLN A 349 9.31 -18.32 -13.77
CA GLN A 349 9.08 -19.75 -14.03
C GLN A 349 10.14 -20.54 -13.29
N VAL A 350 9.70 -21.47 -12.44
CA VAL A 350 10.56 -22.33 -11.62
C VAL A 350 10.32 -23.80 -12.04
N THR A 351 11.34 -24.42 -12.55
CA THR A 351 11.33 -25.86 -12.86
C THR A 351 12.25 -26.56 -11.89
N MET A 352 11.74 -27.51 -11.11
CA MET A 352 12.53 -28.23 -10.10
C MET A 352 12.18 -29.70 -10.05
N ASP A 353 13.14 -30.51 -9.62
CA ASP A 353 12.92 -31.89 -9.27
C ASP A 353 12.41 -32.00 -7.83
N ALA A 354 11.16 -32.42 -7.65
CA ALA A 354 10.54 -32.53 -6.33
C ALA A 354 10.10 -33.96 -6.03
N PRO A 355 10.09 -34.40 -4.75
CA PRO A 355 9.57 -35.69 -4.36
C PRO A 355 8.08 -35.79 -4.65
N GLY A 356 7.66 -36.78 -5.42
CA GLY A 356 6.28 -37.13 -5.69
C GLY A 356 5.91 -38.50 -5.13
N PRO A 357 4.64 -38.93 -5.22
CA PRO A 357 4.18 -40.23 -4.71
C PRO A 357 4.91 -41.42 -5.33
N ASP A 358 5.35 -41.30 -6.58
CA ASP A 358 5.97 -42.39 -7.36
C ASP A 358 7.47 -42.13 -7.63
N GLY A 359 8.13 -41.26 -6.85
CA GLY A 359 9.55 -40.89 -7.01
C GLY A 359 9.76 -39.40 -7.30
N VAL A 360 10.90 -39.06 -7.89
CA VAL A 360 11.19 -37.64 -8.25
C VAL A 360 10.39 -37.25 -9.49
N GLN A 361 9.64 -36.15 -9.38
CA GLN A 361 8.86 -35.58 -10.47
C GLN A 361 9.35 -34.18 -10.82
N LEU A 362 9.36 -33.88 -12.13
CA LEU A 362 9.67 -32.55 -12.62
C LEU A 362 8.45 -31.62 -12.42
N MET A 363 8.56 -30.70 -11.48
CA MET A 363 7.54 -29.68 -11.25
C MET A 363 7.87 -28.42 -12.03
N LYS A 364 6.87 -27.87 -12.74
CA LYS A 364 6.93 -26.55 -13.39
C LYS A 364 5.92 -25.65 -12.71
N LEU A 365 6.39 -24.62 -12.06
CA LEU A 365 5.60 -23.68 -11.30
C LEU A 365 5.80 -22.28 -11.84
N ARG A 366 4.75 -21.49 -11.82
CA ARG A 366 4.80 -20.05 -12.04
C ARG A 366 4.57 -19.34 -10.71
N GLY A 367 5.28 -18.26 -10.49
CA GLY A 367 5.11 -17.47 -9.28
C GLY A 367 5.58 -16.04 -9.46
N TYR A 368 5.21 -15.20 -8.53
CA TYR A 368 5.59 -13.79 -8.50
C TYR A 368 6.64 -13.53 -7.44
N VAL A 369 7.60 -12.67 -7.78
CA VAL A 369 8.60 -12.16 -6.85
C VAL A 369 7.92 -11.26 -5.83
N VAL A 370 7.90 -11.68 -4.57
CA VAL A 370 7.24 -10.93 -3.48
C VAL A 370 8.23 -10.33 -2.50
N ARG A 371 9.49 -10.77 -2.54
CA ARG A 371 10.56 -10.28 -1.66
C ARG A 371 11.92 -10.53 -2.28
N ILE A 372 12.83 -9.57 -2.10
CA ILE A 372 14.24 -9.69 -2.48
C ILE A 372 15.06 -9.24 -1.28
N ASP A 373 15.89 -10.11 -0.77
CA ASP A 373 16.80 -9.87 0.35
C ASP A 373 18.25 -10.07 -0.10
N ALA A 374 19.21 -9.58 0.68
CA ALA A 374 20.62 -9.92 0.47
C ALA A 374 20.82 -11.45 0.58
N GLY A 375 21.49 -12.04 -0.37
CA GLY A 375 21.81 -13.47 -0.37
C GLY A 375 22.84 -13.83 0.71
N ALA A 376 22.85 -15.09 1.12
CA ALA A 376 23.86 -15.60 2.08
C ALA A 376 25.28 -15.62 1.49
N GLU A 377 25.41 -15.64 0.18
CA GLU A 377 26.68 -15.64 -0.54
C GLU A 377 26.88 -14.30 -1.28
N LYS A 378 28.12 -13.85 -1.34
CA LYS A 378 28.48 -12.60 -2.03
C LYS A 378 28.10 -12.68 -3.52
N GLY A 379 27.31 -11.73 -3.99
CA GLY A 379 26.85 -11.67 -5.37
C GLY A 379 25.57 -12.49 -5.67
N GLN A 380 24.88 -12.92 -4.64
CA GLN A 380 23.54 -13.53 -4.75
C GLN A 380 22.49 -12.73 -4.02
N VAL A 381 21.23 -12.88 -4.45
CA VAL A 381 20.04 -12.37 -3.78
C VAL A 381 19.14 -13.53 -3.35
N ALA A 382 18.48 -13.38 -2.23
CA ALA A 382 17.47 -14.33 -1.76
C ALA A 382 16.08 -13.81 -2.19
N VAL A 383 15.42 -14.56 -3.06
CA VAL A 383 14.16 -14.17 -3.70
C VAL A 383 13.01 -15.00 -3.13
N GLY A 384 12.07 -14.33 -2.49
CA GLY A 384 10.80 -14.92 -2.08
C GLY A 384 9.82 -14.93 -3.26
N VAL A 385 9.29 -16.11 -3.58
CA VAL A 385 8.34 -16.33 -4.68
C VAL A 385 7.05 -16.90 -4.11
N VAL A 386 5.90 -16.38 -4.54
CA VAL A 386 4.57 -16.95 -4.28
C VAL A 386 4.09 -17.60 -5.55
N PHE A 387 3.71 -18.86 -5.47
CA PHE A 387 3.21 -19.62 -6.61
C PHE A 387 1.74 -19.28 -6.94
N THR A 388 1.42 -19.36 -8.23
CA THR A 388 0.09 -19.03 -8.76
C THR A 388 -0.63 -20.25 -9.33
N ASP A 389 0.04 -21.38 -9.48
CA ASP A 389 -0.51 -22.65 -10.01
C ASP A 389 -0.16 -23.80 -9.08
#